data_86bd3ef08ffe55efe284394cc1293c08
#
_entry.id   86bd3ef08ffe55efe284394cc1293c08
#
_cell.length_a   1.000
_cell.length_b   1.000
_cell.length_c   1.000
_cell.angle_alpha   90.00
_cell.angle_beta   90.00
_cell.angle_gamma   90.00
#
_symmetry.space_group_name_H-M   'P 1'
#
loop_
_entity.id
_entity.type
_entity.pdbx_description
1 polymer ?
#
loop_
_entity_poly.entity_id
_entity_poly.type
_entity_poly.pdbx_seq_one_letter_code
_entity_poly.pdbx_strand_id
1 'polypeptide(L)'
;MTGPLTLDMIAGKMKEFGNSELVRKNRIRITTTPDKVHDTIRAVQAMLGCDRLITISAVDNSRTLELIYHLTGPHRMIISIAIELERDQPAIPTSSDILPPAAIYERQIHDLFGIVFTGNPNLNRIMLNEDWPADEYPLRKDWKPGPDTFYGGIKVERT
;
A
#
# COMPACT_ATOMS: atom_id res chain seq x y z
N MET A 1 -5.22 9.40 -29.70
CA MET A 1 -4.96 10.74 -29.13
C MET A 1 -3.96 10.59 -27.99
N THR A 2 -2.73 10.94 -28.25
CA THR A 2 -1.59 10.72 -27.33
C THR A 2 -1.10 12.05 -26.74
N GLY A 3 -2.02 12.87 -26.23
CA GLY A 3 -1.66 14.07 -25.45
C GLY A 3 -1.27 13.68 -24.01
N PRO A 4 -0.50 14.54 -23.31
CA PRO A 4 -0.18 14.29 -21.90
C PRO A 4 -1.46 14.30 -21.07
N LEU A 5 -1.60 13.32 -20.18
CA LEU A 5 -2.70 13.30 -19.21
C LEU A 5 -2.54 14.47 -18.25
N THR A 6 -3.53 15.36 -18.22
CA THR A 6 -3.56 16.50 -17.28
C THR A 6 -4.32 16.12 -16.01
N LEU A 7 -4.07 16.85 -14.91
CA LEU A 7 -4.82 16.64 -13.67
C LEU A 7 -6.33 16.74 -13.87
N ASP A 8 -6.80 17.75 -14.62
CA ASP A 8 -8.23 17.97 -14.85
C ASP A 8 -8.88 16.79 -15.60
N MET A 9 -8.19 16.24 -16.59
CA MET A 9 -8.66 15.05 -17.32
C MET A 9 -8.75 13.84 -16.39
N ILE A 10 -7.75 13.63 -15.53
CA ILE A 10 -7.72 12.51 -14.58
C ILE A 10 -8.79 12.72 -13.51
N ALA A 11 -8.88 13.89 -12.92
CA ALA A 11 -9.88 14.22 -11.92
C ALA A 11 -11.30 14.05 -12.47
N GLY A 12 -11.55 14.47 -13.71
CA GLY A 12 -12.84 14.26 -14.37
C GLY A 12 -13.19 12.79 -14.54
N LYS A 13 -12.24 11.96 -15.01
CA LYS A 13 -12.43 10.52 -15.20
C LYS A 13 -12.55 9.75 -13.88
N MET A 14 -11.87 10.19 -12.83
CA MET A 14 -11.76 9.47 -11.56
C MET A 14 -12.72 9.99 -10.48
N LYS A 15 -13.57 10.97 -10.80
CA LYS A 15 -14.47 11.64 -9.84
C LYS A 15 -15.36 10.68 -9.04
N GLU A 16 -15.82 9.60 -9.65
CA GLU A 16 -16.69 8.60 -8.99
C GLU A 16 -15.91 7.65 -8.06
N PHE A 17 -14.60 7.51 -8.29
CA PHE A 17 -13.74 6.56 -7.60
C PHE A 17 -12.98 7.19 -6.43
N GLY A 18 -12.71 8.49 -6.49
CA GLY A 18 -11.98 9.17 -5.42
C GLY A 18 -11.62 10.60 -5.75
N ASN A 19 -10.97 11.26 -4.79
CA ASN A 19 -10.46 12.62 -4.94
C ASN A 19 -9.04 12.59 -5.52
N SER A 20 -8.82 13.37 -6.59
CA SER A 20 -7.53 13.42 -7.30
C SER A 20 -6.79 14.71 -7.01
N GLU A 21 -5.51 14.61 -6.68
CA GLU A 21 -4.63 15.75 -6.44
C GLU A 21 -3.30 15.61 -7.17
N LEU A 22 -2.73 16.73 -7.63
CA LEU A 22 -1.41 16.77 -8.24
C LEU A 22 -0.34 16.88 -7.16
N VAL A 23 0.41 15.81 -6.94
CA VAL A 23 1.53 15.81 -5.97
C VAL A 23 2.81 16.40 -6.58
N ARG A 24 3.08 16.06 -7.84
CA ARG A 24 4.21 16.56 -8.65
C ARG A 24 3.84 16.50 -10.13
N LYS A 25 4.65 17.13 -10.98
CA LYS A 25 4.44 17.21 -12.45
C LYS A 25 4.02 15.87 -13.10
N ASN A 26 4.52 14.74 -12.61
CA ASN A 26 4.26 13.40 -13.15
C ASN A 26 3.67 12.43 -12.11
N ARG A 27 3.16 12.93 -11.00
CA ARG A 27 2.56 12.11 -9.95
C ARG A 27 1.22 12.68 -9.51
N ILE A 28 0.19 11.88 -9.64
CA ILE A 28 -1.15 12.16 -9.18
C ILE A 28 -1.52 11.17 -8.08
N ARG A 29 -2.11 11.68 -7.03
CA ARG A 29 -2.68 10.90 -5.95
C ARG A 29 -4.18 10.86 -6.10
N ILE A 30 -4.75 9.67 -5.94
CA ILE A 30 -6.20 9.43 -5.89
C ILE A 30 -6.50 8.85 -4.52
N THR A 31 -7.25 9.58 -3.71
CA THR A 31 -7.68 9.11 -2.38
C THR A 31 -9.04 8.46 -2.51
N THR A 32 -9.14 7.20 -2.09
CA THR A 32 -10.37 6.39 -2.16
C THR A 32 -10.62 5.66 -0.84
N THR A 33 -11.70 4.90 -0.77
CA THR A 33 -12.09 4.11 0.41
C THR A 33 -11.80 2.62 0.20
N PRO A 34 -11.68 1.81 1.27
CA PRO A 34 -11.37 0.39 1.17
C PRO A 34 -12.36 -0.40 0.30
N ASP A 35 -13.63 -0.05 0.35
CA ASP A 35 -14.71 -0.68 -0.45
C ASP A 35 -14.61 -0.38 -1.95
N LYS A 36 -13.98 0.74 -2.33
CA LYS A 36 -13.83 1.18 -3.73
C LYS A 36 -12.45 0.87 -4.33
N VAL A 37 -11.53 0.30 -3.57
CA VAL A 37 -10.13 0.12 -4.02
C VAL A 37 -10.04 -0.67 -5.33
N HIS A 38 -10.77 -1.76 -5.46
CA HIS A 38 -10.74 -2.59 -6.67
C HIS A 38 -11.29 -1.86 -7.89
N ASP A 39 -12.41 -1.16 -7.73
CA ASP A 39 -13.01 -0.37 -8.81
C ASP A 39 -12.10 0.78 -9.21
N THR A 40 -11.45 1.42 -8.24
CA THR A 40 -10.46 2.48 -8.49
C THR A 40 -9.25 1.94 -9.27
N ILE A 41 -8.70 0.79 -8.88
CA ILE A 41 -7.58 0.15 -9.61
C ILE A 41 -7.98 -0.17 -11.05
N ARG A 42 -9.14 -0.83 -11.25
CA ARG A 42 -9.65 -1.17 -12.59
C ARG A 42 -9.92 0.08 -13.44
N ALA A 43 -10.46 1.14 -12.85
CA ALA A 43 -10.67 2.41 -13.54
C ALA A 43 -9.35 3.06 -13.96
N VAL A 44 -8.33 3.05 -13.10
CA VAL A 44 -6.98 3.55 -13.41
C VAL A 44 -6.36 2.75 -14.56
N GLN A 45 -6.49 1.44 -14.55
CA GLN A 45 -6.02 0.59 -15.66
C GLN A 45 -6.76 0.89 -16.97
N ALA A 46 -8.09 0.88 -16.95
CA ALA A 46 -8.91 1.02 -18.16
C ALA A 46 -8.92 2.44 -18.74
N MET A 47 -9.02 3.46 -17.88
CA MET A 47 -9.21 4.84 -18.33
C MET A 47 -7.91 5.61 -18.51
N LEU A 48 -6.86 5.24 -17.77
CA LEU A 48 -5.56 5.94 -17.77
C LEU A 48 -4.44 5.09 -18.38
N GLY A 49 -4.66 3.80 -18.64
CA GLY A 49 -3.66 2.89 -19.16
C GLY A 49 -2.52 2.59 -18.18
N CYS A 50 -2.71 2.86 -16.88
CA CYS A 50 -1.71 2.61 -15.85
C CYS A 50 -1.94 1.24 -15.23
N ASP A 51 -1.38 0.20 -15.85
CA ASP A 51 -1.63 -1.21 -15.55
C ASP A 51 -0.46 -1.89 -14.79
N ARG A 52 0.68 -1.23 -14.67
CA ARG A 52 1.86 -1.79 -14.01
C ARG A 52 1.98 -1.30 -12.58
N LEU A 53 1.97 -2.24 -11.64
CA LEU A 53 2.27 -1.97 -10.24
C LEU A 53 3.78 -1.76 -10.07
N ILE A 54 4.16 -0.62 -9.50
CA ILE A 54 5.54 -0.31 -9.13
C ILE A 54 5.83 -0.90 -7.75
N THR A 55 5.01 -0.56 -6.77
CA THR A 55 5.10 -1.00 -5.37
C THR A 55 3.81 -0.71 -4.64
N ILE A 56 3.66 -1.27 -3.44
CA ILE A 56 2.67 -0.87 -2.46
C ILE A 56 3.42 -0.35 -1.24
N SER A 57 3.04 0.82 -0.74
CA SER A 57 3.61 1.42 0.46
C SER A 57 2.58 1.50 1.57
N ALA A 58 3.02 1.42 2.82
CA ALA A 58 2.18 1.72 3.97
C ALA A 58 2.82 2.78 4.85
N VAL A 59 1.99 3.59 5.50
CA VAL A 59 2.42 4.66 6.40
C VAL A 59 1.57 4.60 7.67
N ASP A 60 2.22 4.62 8.82
CA ASP A 60 1.53 4.77 10.10
C ASP A 60 1.40 6.27 10.43
N ASN A 61 0.16 6.76 10.42
CA ASN A 61 -0.18 8.15 10.77
C ASN A 61 -0.50 8.32 12.28
N SER A 62 -0.22 7.30 13.09
CA SER A 62 -0.49 7.22 14.52
C SER A 62 -1.97 7.01 14.90
N ARG A 63 -2.91 7.48 14.10
CA ARG A 63 -4.36 7.25 14.27
C ARG A 63 -4.90 6.24 13.28
N THR A 64 -4.37 6.26 12.06
CA THR A 64 -4.76 5.41 10.94
C THR A 64 -3.53 4.83 10.28
N LEU A 65 -3.70 3.77 9.50
CA LEU A 65 -2.70 3.28 8.55
C LEU A 65 -3.12 3.72 7.14
N GLU A 66 -2.20 4.28 6.41
CA GLU A 66 -2.42 4.61 5.00
C GLU A 66 -1.75 3.58 4.11
N LEU A 67 -2.51 2.99 3.20
CA LEU A 67 -2.02 2.05 2.18
C LEU A 67 -2.02 2.76 0.83
N ILE A 68 -0.93 2.64 0.06
CA ILE A 68 -0.77 3.36 -1.20
C ILE A 68 -0.29 2.40 -2.29
N TYR A 69 -1.11 2.19 -3.32
CA TYR A 69 -0.73 1.47 -4.54
C TYR A 69 -0.13 2.46 -5.54
N HIS A 70 1.08 2.22 -6.01
CA HIS A 70 1.75 3.04 -7.01
C HIS A 70 1.73 2.33 -8.36
N LEU A 71 0.96 2.87 -9.29
CA LEU A 71 0.78 2.36 -10.64
C LEU A 71 1.44 3.27 -11.67
N THR A 72 1.91 2.71 -12.76
CA THR A 72 2.45 3.47 -13.90
C THR A 72 1.99 2.87 -15.23
N GLY A 73 2.13 3.65 -16.28
CA GLY A 73 1.73 3.30 -17.63
C GLY A 73 2.51 4.06 -18.71
N PRO A 74 1.97 4.19 -19.94
CA PRO A 74 2.69 4.69 -21.11
C PRO A 74 3.20 6.14 -20.98
N HIS A 75 2.55 6.96 -20.21
CA HIS A 75 2.81 8.42 -20.13
C HIS A 75 3.89 8.81 -19.09
N ARG A 76 4.67 7.86 -18.58
CA ARG A 76 5.64 8.09 -17.47
C ARG A 76 5.00 8.77 -16.25
N MET A 77 3.71 8.63 -16.10
CA MET A 77 2.95 9.14 -14.97
C MET A 77 2.87 8.09 -13.89
N ILE A 78 2.95 8.50 -12.64
CA ILE A 78 2.72 7.66 -11.47
C ILE A 78 1.37 8.04 -10.90
N ILE A 79 0.48 7.06 -10.82
CA ILE A 79 -0.80 7.17 -10.14
C ILE A 79 -0.66 6.48 -8.79
N SER A 80 -0.84 7.22 -7.72
CA SER A 80 -0.79 6.74 -6.35
C SER A 80 -2.22 6.64 -5.81
N ILE A 81 -2.73 5.42 -5.63
CA ILE A 81 -4.06 5.19 -5.06
C ILE A 81 -3.88 5.01 -3.56
N ALA A 82 -4.38 5.96 -2.77
CA ALA A 82 -4.22 6.00 -1.33
C ALA A 82 -5.54 5.65 -0.63
N ILE A 83 -5.44 4.78 0.36
CA ILE A 83 -6.55 4.31 1.17
C ILE A 83 -6.19 4.45 2.64
N GLU A 84 -7.08 5.03 3.42
CA GLU A 84 -6.95 5.11 4.86
C GLU A 84 -7.66 3.93 5.52
N LEU A 85 -6.97 3.24 6.43
CA LEU A 85 -7.46 2.07 7.16
C LEU A 85 -7.47 2.36 8.66
N GLU A 86 -8.40 1.75 9.37
CA GLU A 86 -8.39 1.74 10.83
C GLU A 86 -7.11 1.07 11.35
N ARG A 87 -6.49 1.68 12.36
CA ARG A 87 -5.19 1.23 12.85
C ARG A 87 -5.26 -0.05 13.68
N ASP A 88 -6.37 -0.24 14.41
CA ASP A 88 -6.49 -1.35 15.37
C ASP A 88 -6.83 -2.69 14.68
N GLN A 89 -7.64 -2.64 13.65
CA GLN A 89 -8.03 -3.81 12.85
C GLN A 89 -7.94 -3.50 11.35
N PRO A 90 -6.74 -3.20 10.82
CA PRO A 90 -6.59 -2.81 9.45
C PRO A 90 -6.80 -4.01 8.52
N ALA A 91 -7.86 -3.96 7.74
CA ALA A 91 -8.18 -5.00 6.76
C ALA A 91 -8.66 -4.38 5.44
N ILE A 92 -8.31 -5.04 4.34
CA ILE A 92 -8.69 -4.65 2.98
C ILE A 92 -8.71 -5.89 2.09
N PRO A 93 -9.58 -5.99 1.09
CA PRO A 93 -9.52 -7.07 0.12
C PRO A 93 -8.17 -7.09 -0.63
N THR A 94 -7.64 -8.28 -0.89
CA THR A 94 -6.43 -8.43 -1.71
C THR A 94 -6.65 -7.85 -3.11
N SER A 95 -5.64 -7.20 -3.66
CA SER A 95 -5.63 -6.78 -5.07
C SER A 95 -4.82 -7.72 -5.97
N SER A 96 -4.39 -8.86 -5.46
CA SER A 96 -3.56 -9.82 -6.19
C SER A 96 -4.26 -10.50 -7.36
N ASP A 97 -5.58 -10.53 -7.38
CA ASP A 97 -6.41 -11.00 -8.49
C ASP A 97 -6.44 -10.01 -9.67
N ILE A 98 -6.26 -8.72 -9.40
CA ILE A 98 -6.24 -7.65 -10.41
C ILE A 98 -4.79 -7.30 -10.80
N LEU A 99 -3.91 -7.31 -9.83
CA LEU A 99 -2.49 -6.97 -9.92
C LEU A 99 -1.67 -8.13 -9.33
N PRO A 100 -1.34 -9.19 -10.09
CA PRO A 100 -0.65 -10.37 -9.56
C PRO A 100 0.62 -10.06 -8.74
N PRO A 101 1.46 -9.06 -9.08
CA PRO A 101 2.61 -8.70 -8.25
C PRO A 101 2.23 -8.16 -6.86
N ALA A 102 0.98 -7.73 -6.65
CA ALA A 102 0.54 -7.23 -5.34
C ALA A 102 0.66 -8.28 -4.23
N ALA A 103 0.52 -9.57 -4.55
CA ALA A 103 0.58 -10.66 -3.58
C ALA A 103 1.84 -10.61 -2.69
N ILE A 104 3.00 -10.31 -3.26
CA ILE A 104 4.27 -10.22 -2.52
C ILE A 104 4.34 -8.93 -1.69
N TYR A 105 3.93 -7.79 -2.25
CA TYR A 105 3.92 -6.51 -1.53
C TYR A 105 2.93 -6.52 -0.37
N GLU A 106 1.75 -7.10 -0.56
CA GLU A 106 0.74 -7.27 0.49
C GLU A 106 1.29 -8.13 1.64
N ARG A 107 1.98 -9.22 1.32
CA ARG A 107 2.63 -10.08 2.30
C ARG A 107 3.69 -9.32 3.10
N GLN A 108 4.53 -8.51 2.45
CA GLN A 108 5.52 -7.66 3.11
C GLN A 108 4.87 -6.65 4.05
N ILE A 109 3.80 -5.98 3.61
CA ILE A 109 3.09 -4.98 4.40
C ILE A 109 2.35 -5.64 5.57
N HIS A 110 1.76 -6.80 5.36
CA HIS A 110 1.17 -7.60 6.43
C HIS A 110 2.19 -7.90 7.53
N ASP A 111 3.37 -8.35 7.15
CA ASP A 111 4.46 -8.70 8.05
C ASP A 111 4.95 -7.49 8.88
N LEU A 112 5.09 -6.32 8.26
CA LEU A 112 5.69 -5.14 8.87
C LEU A 112 4.71 -4.19 9.57
N PHE A 113 3.44 -4.15 9.13
CA PHE A 113 2.41 -3.23 9.62
C PHE A 113 1.18 -3.93 10.20
N GLY A 114 0.98 -5.23 9.94
CA GLY A 114 -0.18 -5.99 10.40
C GLY A 114 -1.46 -5.71 9.63
N ILE A 115 -1.39 -5.21 8.41
CA ILE A 115 -2.56 -5.05 7.55
C ILE A 115 -2.99 -6.41 7.02
N VAL A 116 -4.26 -6.77 7.18
CA VAL A 116 -4.82 -8.04 6.69
C VAL A 116 -5.36 -7.85 5.28
N PHE A 117 -4.81 -8.58 4.33
CA PHE A 117 -5.28 -8.61 2.94
C PHE A 117 -6.19 -9.82 2.74
N THR A 118 -7.49 -9.61 2.89
CA THR A 118 -8.49 -10.68 2.79
C THR A 118 -8.50 -11.29 1.40
N GLY A 119 -8.33 -12.61 1.33
CA GLY A 119 -8.28 -13.35 0.05
C GLY A 119 -6.88 -13.47 -0.55
N ASN A 120 -5.85 -12.89 0.04
CA ASN A 120 -4.48 -13.18 -0.39
C ASN A 120 -4.15 -14.65 -0.10
N PRO A 121 -3.65 -15.41 -1.09
CA PRO A 121 -3.45 -16.86 -0.94
C PRO A 121 -2.34 -17.21 0.06
N ASN A 122 -1.45 -16.28 0.38
CA ASN A 122 -0.32 -16.53 1.26
C ASN A 122 0.14 -15.26 1.99
N LEU A 123 -0.31 -15.07 3.23
CA LEU A 123 0.15 -14.00 4.13
C LEU A 123 1.23 -14.46 5.13
N ASN A 124 1.91 -15.57 4.87
CA ASN A 124 3.01 -16.01 5.71
C ASN A 124 4.16 -14.98 5.72
N ARG A 125 5.00 -15.05 6.75
CA ARG A 125 6.16 -14.16 6.92
C ARG A 125 7.09 -14.19 5.69
N ILE A 126 7.64 -13.04 5.36
CA ILE A 126 8.60 -12.86 4.26
C ILE A 126 9.79 -11.99 4.64
N MET A 127 9.57 -10.97 5.48
CA MET A 127 10.59 -9.99 5.88
C MET A 127 11.15 -10.28 7.27
N LEU A 128 10.29 -10.73 8.18
CA LEU A 128 10.67 -11.00 9.57
C LEU A 128 11.06 -12.47 9.75
N ASN A 129 11.90 -12.73 10.75
CA ASN A 129 12.29 -14.09 11.13
C ASN A 129 11.08 -14.92 11.59
N GLU A 130 11.18 -16.25 11.49
CA GLU A 130 10.10 -17.14 11.91
C GLU A 130 9.80 -17.06 13.41
N ASP A 131 10.80 -16.75 14.22
CA ASP A 131 10.72 -16.57 15.68
C ASP A 131 10.29 -15.17 16.12
N TRP A 132 10.00 -14.25 15.18
CA TRP A 132 9.48 -12.92 15.52
C TRP A 132 8.15 -13.04 16.26
N PRO A 133 7.95 -12.31 17.38
CA PRO A 133 6.70 -12.38 18.14
C PRO A 133 5.48 -12.11 17.27
N ALA A 134 4.40 -12.85 17.50
CA ALA A 134 3.13 -12.58 16.88
C ALA A 134 2.61 -11.21 17.34
N ASP A 135 1.86 -10.53 16.48
CA ASP A 135 1.25 -9.23 16.75
C ASP A 135 2.24 -8.09 17.04
N GLU A 136 3.52 -8.27 16.77
CA GLU A 136 4.52 -7.21 16.79
C GLU A 136 4.87 -6.75 15.37
N TYR A 137 4.64 -5.46 15.09
CA TYR A 137 4.82 -4.87 13.78
C TYR A 137 5.86 -3.74 13.82
N PRO A 138 7.10 -4.01 13.35
CA PRO A 138 8.25 -3.12 13.62
C PRO A 138 8.19 -1.77 12.89
N LEU A 139 7.35 -1.61 11.88
CA LEU A 139 7.18 -0.34 11.19
C LEU A 139 6.01 0.51 11.72
N ARG A 140 5.31 0.04 12.74
CA ARG A 140 4.37 0.89 13.47
C ARG A 140 5.14 1.84 14.39
N LYS A 141 4.70 3.08 14.50
CA LYS A 141 5.37 4.14 15.26
C LYS A 141 5.48 3.90 16.76
N ASP A 142 4.57 3.14 17.34
CA ASP A 142 4.54 2.78 18.76
C ASP A 142 5.36 1.53 19.09
N TRP A 143 5.79 0.78 18.08
CA TRP A 143 6.65 -0.38 18.31
C TRP A 143 8.03 0.04 18.82
N LYS A 144 8.52 -0.68 19.81
CA LYS A 144 9.87 -0.49 20.37
C LYS A 144 10.53 -1.85 20.56
N PRO A 145 11.82 -1.99 20.21
CA PRO A 145 12.54 -3.22 20.46
C PRO A 145 12.59 -3.51 21.97
N GLY A 146 12.44 -4.77 22.34
CA GLY A 146 12.62 -5.21 23.73
C GLY A 146 14.07 -4.99 24.21
N PRO A 147 14.28 -4.85 25.54
CA PRO A 147 15.61 -4.56 26.11
C PRO A 147 16.64 -5.66 25.85
N ASP A 148 16.18 -6.90 25.64
CA ASP A 148 17.05 -8.07 25.48
C ASP A 148 17.08 -8.63 24.05
N THR A 149 16.36 -8.03 23.13
CA THR A 149 16.27 -8.50 21.75
C THR A 149 16.63 -7.39 20.76
N PHE A 150 17.73 -7.56 20.07
CA PHE A 150 18.14 -6.70 18.99
C PHE A 150 18.48 -7.57 17.76
N TYR A 151 17.81 -7.31 16.63
CA TYR A 151 18.07 -7.96 15.32
C TYR A 151 18.28 -9.49 15.39
N GLY A 152 17.22 -10.27 15.57
CA GLY A 152 17.28 -11.73 15.49
C GLY A 152 17.83 -12.40 16.75
N GLY A 153 17.64 -11.83 17.94
CA GLY A 153 17.96 -12.47 19.20
C GLY A 153 19.42 -12.36 19.63
N ILE A 154 20.20 -11.48 19.05
CA ILE A 154 21.55 -11.18 19.52
C ILE A 154 21.42 -10.32 20.78
N LYS A 155 21.73 -10.89 21.96
CA LYS A 155 21.86 -10.14 23.21
C LYS A 155 23.03 -9.17 23.09
N VAL A 156 22.77 -7.88 23.18
CA VAL A 156 23.82 -6.88 23.32
C VAL A 156 24.08 -6.71 24.80
N GLU A 157 25.18 -7.30 25.30
CA GLU A 157 25.69 -6.99 26.63
C GLU A 157 26.18 -5.53 26.60
N ARG A 158 25.49 -4.66 27.31
CA ARG A 158 25.97 -3.30 27.54
C ARG A 158 26.98 -3.36 28.67
N THR A 159 28.25 -3.21 28.33
CA THR A 159 29.34 -2.88 29.27
C THR A 159 29.22 -1.44 29.75
#